data_f3bbcee340a7600fcf0132dfcd19efd6
#
_entry.id   f3bbcee340a7600fcf0132dfcd19efd6
#
_cell.length_a   1.000
_cell.length_b   1.000
_cell.length_c   1.000
_cell.angle_alpha   90.00
_cell.angle_beta   90.00
_cell.angle_gamma   90.00
#
_symmetry.space_group_name_H-M   'P 1'
#
loop_
_entity.id
_entity.type
_entity.pdbx_description
1 polymer ?
#
loop_
_entity_poly.entity_id
_entity_poly.type
_entity_poly.pdbx_seq_one_letter_code
_entity_poly.pdbx_strand_id
1 'polypeptide(L)'
;RGSTSQTLSPVMDFSLFSNLERFVWELYDRDGGATRALMEHFEECGELSIGNRQWLHARMLFDSYAVDDALIREEIVTLFHETGSAVDPHAATGAFAGRLHRRNIGAPIVTLGQFAPEKSAGLLAELGAWHGEVPASVVAAAGGGPLLAPDDLAGVHELLARLQAGR
;
A
#
# COMPACT_ATOMS: atom_id res chain seq x y z
N ARG A 1 11.12 -7.49 -13.06
CA ARG A 1 9.91 -7.55 -12.21
C ARG A 1 10.10 -8.67 -11.20
N GLY A 2 10.16 -8.37 -9.91
CA GLY A 2 10.20 -9.37 -8.84
C GLY A 2 8.83 -10.02 -8.60
N SER A 3 8.81 -11.18 -7.94
CA SER A 3 7.58 -11.75 -7.40
C SER A 3 7.11 -10.87 -6.23
N THR A 4 5.82 -10.56 -6.18
CA THR A 4 5.19 -9.92 -5.03
C THR A 4 4.62 -11.00 -4.10
N SER A 5 4.73 -10.78 -2.79
CA SER A 5 4.01 -11.58 -1.79
C SER A 5 2.69 -10.89 -1.49
N GLN A 6 1.62 -11.66 -1.32
CA GLN A 6 0.36 -11.12 -0.83
C GLN A 6 0.47 -10.93 0.68
N THR A 7 0.16 -9.71 1.15
CA THR A 7 0.17 -9.36 2.57
C THR A 7 -1.17 -8.78 3.02
N LEU A 8 -1.28 -8.47 4.31
CA LEU A 8 -2.42 -7.73 4.89
C LEU A 8 -2.52 -6.30 4.37
N SER A 9 -1.49 -5.79 3.68
CA SER A 9 -1.47 -4.46 3.06
C SER A 9 -1.37 -4.53 1.53
N PRO A 10 -2.39 -5.06 0.83
CA PRO A 10 -2.32 -5.41 -0.60
C PRO A 10 -2.02 -4.22 -1.53
N VAL A 11 -2.30 -2.98 -1.12
CA VAL A 11 -1.95 -1.79 -1.90
C VAL A 11 -0.45 -1.55 -1.93
N MET A 12 0.32 -2.17 -1.04
CA MET A 12 1.79 -2.10 -1.02
C MET A 12 2.45 -3.28 -1.72
N ASP A 13 1.69 -4.29 -2.14
CA ASP A 13 2.17 -5.53 -2.75
C ASP A 13 2.38 -5.39 -4.28
N PHE A 14 2.64 -4.19 -4.75
CA PHE A 14 2.87 -3.92 -6.17
C PHE A 14 4.37 -3.90 -6.49
N SER A 15 4.74 -4.54 -7.59
CA SER A 15 6.10 -4.48 -8.13
C SER A 15 6.37 -3.21 -8.95
N LEU A 16 5.34 -2.47 -9.31
CA LEU A 16 5.42 -1.25 -10.11
C LEU A 16 4.38 -0.23 -9.59
N PHE A 17 4.86 0.97 -9.28
CA PHE A 17 4.03 2.07 -8.83
C PHE A 17 3.80 3.08 -9.95
N SER A 18 2.58 3.57 -10.12
CA SER A 18 2.23 4.59 -11.12
C SER A 18 3.03 5.89 -10.99
N ASN A 19 3.59 6.16 -9.80
CA ASN A 19 4.41 7.34 -9.53
C ASN A 19 5.91 7.13 -9.80
N LEU A 20 6.34 5.90 -10.13
CA LEU A 20 7.76 5.58 -10.33
C LEU A 20 8.38 6.42 -11.43
N GLU A 21 7.71 6.55 -12.58
CA GLU A 21 8.19 7.35 -13.71
C GLU A 21 8.41 8.81 -13.32
N ARG A 22 7.51 9.40 -12.55
CA ARG A 22 7.64 10.78 -12.06
C ARG A 22 8.84 10.93 -11.12
N PHE A 23 9.08 9.95 -10.26
CA PHE A 23 10.24 9.95 -9.38
C PHE A 23 11.54 9.80 -10.17
N VAL A 24 11.59 8.92 -11.15
CA VAL A 24 12.73 8.76 -12.07
C VAL A 24 13.00 10.09 -12.81
N TRP A 25 11.96 10.74 -13.31
CA TRP A 25 12.09 12.03 -13.98
C TRP A 25 12.75 13.11 -13.08
N GLU A 26 12.35 13.19 -11.82
CA GLU A 26 13.00 14.10 -10.86
C GLU A 26 14.45 13.70 -10.59
N LEU A 27 14.77 12.41 -10.49
CA LEU A 27 16.15 11.93 -10.28
C LEU A 27 17.09 12.25 -11.46
N TYR A 28 16.55 12.39 -12.66
CA TYR A 28 17.27 12.73 -13.88
C TYR A 28 17.14 14.21 -14.25
N ASP A 29 17.00 15.08 -13.25
CA ASP A 29 16.97 16.53 -13.42
C ASP A 29 15.88 16.99 -14.43
N ARG A 30 14.75 16.24 -14.47
CA ARG A 30 13.60 16.47 -15.36
C ARG A 30 13.89 16.26 -16.85
N ASP A 31 14.91 15.47 -17.16
CA ASP A 31 15.18 15.03 -18.54
C ASP A 31 14.16 13.98 -19.00
N GLY A 32 13.21 14.41 -19.83
CA GLY A 32 12.18 13.51 -20.38
C GLY A 32 12.73 12.46 -21.35
N GLY A 33 13.85 12.74 -22.05
CA GLY A 33 14.51 11.80 -22.95
C GLY A 33 15.16 10.65 -22.17
N ALA A 34 15.94 10.99 -21.15
CA ALA A 34 16.58 10.01 -20.27
C ALA A 34 15.53 9.17 -19.50
N THR A 35 14.47 9.80 -19.01
CA THR A 35 13.38 9.12 -18.32
C THR A 35 12.69 8.11 -19.23
N ARG A 36 12.32 8.52 -20.45
CA ARG A 36 11.66 7.66 -21.43
C ARG A 36 12.52 6.44 -21.75
N ALA A 37 13.79 6.65 -22.09
CA ALA A 37 14.70 5.55 -22.43
C ALA A 37 14.83 4.53 -21.29
N LEU A 38 14.85 5.00 -20.03
CA LEU A 38 14.92 4.14 -18.86
C LEU A 38 13.62 3.36 -18.65
N MET A 39 12.45 3.99 -18.84
CA MET A 39 11.16 3.32 -18.70
C MET A 39 10.89 2.32 -19.82
N GLU A 40 11.26 2.63 -21.06
CA GLU A 40 11.21 1.69 -22.20
C GLU A 40 12.09 0.45 -21.91
N HIS A 41 13.32 0.66 -21.44
CA HIS A 41 14.18 -0.45 -21.03
C HIS A 41 13.57 -1.28 -19.90
N PHE A 42 12.96 -0.63 -18.90
CA PHE A 42 12.26 -1.32 -17.82
C PHE A 42 11.07 -2.15 -18.32
N GLU A 43 10.32 -1.66 -19.29
CA GLU A 43 9.21 -2.41 -19.90
C GLU A 43 9.71 -3.65 -20.66
N GLU A 44 10.83 -3.54 -21.37
CA GLU A 44 11.42 -4.62 -22.16
C GLU A 44 12.02 -5.74 -21.29
N CYS A 45 12.83 -5.39 -20.30
CA CYS A 45 13.59 -6.39 -19.53
C CYS A 45 13.12 -6.58 -18.08
N GLY A 46 12.22 -5.72 -17.57
CA GLY A 46 11.68 -5.81 -16.22
C GLY A 46 12.64 -5.35 -15.13
N GLU A 47 13.78 -4.76 -15.50
CA GLU A 47 14.80 -4.26 -14.56
C GLU A 47 14.98 -2.76 -14.70
N LEU A 48 14.96 -2.04 -13.57
CA LEU A 48 15.20 -0.61 -13.51
C LEU A 48 16.62 -0.38 -12.96
N SER A 49 17.55 -0.03 -13.85
CA SER A 49 18.91 0.29 -13.48
C SER A 49 19.14 1.81 -13.53
N ILE A 50 19.31 2.42 -12.39
CA ILE A 50 19.62 3.86 -12.28
C ILE A 50 21.10 4.07 -11.99
N GLY A 51 21.64 5.22 -12.42
CA GLY A 51 23.03 5.56 -12.18
C GLY A 51 23.36 5.76 -10.70
N ASN A 52 24.63 5.60 -10.31
CA ASN A 52 25.07 5.75 -8.92
C ASN A 52 24.72 7.10 -8.31
N ARG A 53 24.81 8.20 -9.09
CA ARG A 53 24.43 9.53 -8.63
C ARG A 53 22.96 9.61 -8.26
N GLN A 54 22.10 9.10 -9.13
CA GLN A 54 20.64 9.04 -8.94
C GLN A 54 20.28 8.14 -7.77
N TRP A 55 20.95 6.99 -7.63
CA TRP A 55 20.77 6.08 -6.51
C TRP A 55 21.11 6.76 -5.17
N LEU A 56 22.26 7.45 -5.08
CA LEU A 56 22.65 8.18 -3.87
C LEU A 56 21.63 9.28 -3.54
N HIS A 57 21.14 10.00 -4.56
CA HIS A 57 20.11 11.03 -4.36
C HIS A 57 18.80 10.41 -3.87
N ALA A 58 18.34 9.29 -4.48
CA ALA A 58 17.17 8.58 -4.03
C ALA A 58 17.29 8.13 -2.55
N ARG A 59 18.44 7.59 -2.15
CA ARG A 59 18.73 7.15 -0.78
C ARG A 59 18.76 8.27 0.26
N MET A 60 18.98 9.52 -0.13
CA MET A 60 18.84 10.68 0.78
C MET A 60 17.37 11.02 1.06
N LEU A 61 16.47 10.72 0.11
CA LEU A 61 15.05 11.09 0.18
C LEU A 61 14.19 9.95 0.71
N PHE A 62 14.51 8.69 0.35
CA PHE A 62 13.69 7.53 0.59
C PHE A 62 14.48 6.37 1.18
N ASP A 63 13.80 5.63 2.04
CA ASP A 63 14.17 4.28 2.43
C ASP A 63 12.97 3.36 2.14
N SER A 64 13.21 2.07 1.95
CA SER A 64 12.16 1.09 1.72
C SER A 64 12.38 -0.14 2.58
N TYR A 65 11.29 -0.70 3.09
CA TYR A 65 11.30 -1.86 3.96
C TYR A 65 10.18 -2.79 3.60
N ALA A 66 10.47 -4.09 3.71
CA ALA A 66 9.45 -5.12 3.66
C ALA A 66 8.98 -5.41 5.10
N VAL A 67 7.68 -5.41 5.32
CA VAL A 67 7.05 -5.71 6.60
C VAL A 67 6.12 -6.89 6.39
N ASP A 68 6.31 -7.98 7.10
CA ASP A 68 5.46 -9.16 7.01
C ASP A 68 4.18 -9.03 7.83
N ASP A 69 3.24 -9.96 7.63
CA ASP A 69 1.94 -9.95 8.27
C ASP A 69 2.02 -10.07 9.81
N ALA A 70 3.03 -10.75 10.34
CA ALA A 70 3.20 -10.89 11.77
C ALA A 70 3.56 -9.53 12.41
N LEU A 71 4.49 -8.81 11.79
CA LEU A 71 4.89 -7.47 12.21
C LEU A 71 3.76 -6.44 12.02
N ILE A 72 2.98 -6.56 10.93
CA ILE A 72 1.80 -5.70 10.73
C ILE A 72 0.78 -5.90 11.86
N ARG A 73 0.47 -7.15 12.21
CA ARG A 73 -0.46 -7.48 13.31
C ARG A 73 0.03 -6.95 14.65
N GLU A 74 1.31 -7.13 14.95
CA GLU A 74 1.93 -6.63 16.18
C GLU A 74 1.89 -5.10 16.26
N GLU A 75 2.19 -4.39 15.17
CA GLU A 75 2.15 -2.93 15.13
C GLU A 75 0.73 -2.37 15.26
N ILE A 76 -0.29 -3.02 14.68
CA ILE A 76 -1.70 -2.66 14.90
C ILE A 76 -2.04 -2.67 16.38
N VAL A 77 -1.70 -3.75 17.09
CA VAL A 77 -1.97 -3.91 18.51
C VAL A 77 -1.18 -2.86 19.32
N THR A 78 0.08 -2.66 18.99
CA THR A 78 0.95 -1.68 19.64
C THR A 78 0.39 -0.26 19.52
N LEU A 79 0.05 0.17 18.32
CA LEU A 79 -0.54 1.49 18.06
C LEU A 79 -1.87 1.68 18.79
N PHE A 80 -2.71 0.64 18.79
CA PHE A 80 -3.98 0.70 19.50
C PHE A 80 -3.80 0.87 21.01
N HIS A 81 -2.85 0.15 21.63
CA HIS A 81 -2.53 0.30 23.05
C HIS A 81 -1.92 1.67 23.38
N GLU A 82 -1.09 2.22 22.50
CA GLU A 82 -0.43 3.50 22.74
C GLU A 82 -1.37 4.70 22.53
N THR A 83 -2.28 4.61 21.55
CA THR A 83 -3.06 5.77 21.11
C THR A 83 -4.57 5.65 21.36
N GLY A 84 -5.07 4.46 21.63
CA GLY A 84 -6.50 4.16 21.67
C GLY A 84 -7.19 4.21 20.29
N SER A 85 -6.43 4.39 19.20
CA SER A 85 -6.96 4.54 17.85
C SER A 85 -6.67 3.31 17.01
N ALA A 86 -7.71 2.79 16.34
CA ALA A 86 -7.54 1.74 15.37
C ALA A 86 -6.91 2.27 14.08
N VAL A 87 -6.02 1.49 13.48
CA VAL A 87 -5.34 1.83 12.22
C VAL A 87 -5.51 0.69 11.21
N ASP A 88 -5.55 1.02 9.92
CA ASP A 88 -5.57 0.01 8.87
C ASP A 88 -4.18 -0.64 8.68
N PRO A 89 -4.08 -1.85 8.10
CA PRO A 89 -2.81 -2.56 7.92
C PRO A 89 -1.75 -1.76 7.14
N HIS A 90 -2.16 -0.89 6.19
CA HIS A 90 -1.21 -0.08 5.41
C HIS A 90 -0.58 1.01 6.30
N ALA A 91 -1.39 1.65 7.15
CA ALA A 91 -0.89 2.62 8.13
C ALA A 91 0.05 1.94 9.13
N ALA A 92 -0.27 0.73 9.61
CA ALA A 92 0.58 -0.04 10.50
C ALA A 92 1.93 -0.40 9.84
N THR A 93 1.92 -0.82 8.56
CA THR A 93 3.14 -1.07 7.79
C THR A 93 4.05 0.16 7.76
N GLY A 94 3.48 1.33 7.46
CA GLY A 94 4.22 2.59 7.42
C GLY A 94 4.73 3.02 8.80
N ALA A 95 3.94 2.84 9.85
CA ALA A 95 4.32 3.17 11.22
C ALA A 95 5.47 2.28 11.71
N PHE A 96 5.40 0.97 11.51
CA PHE A 96 6.46 0.03 11.86
C PHE A 96 7.79 0.40 11.18
N ALA A 97 7.77 0.58 9.86
CA ALA A 97 8.95 0.98 9.10
C ALA A 97 9.52 2.32 9.60
N GLY A 98 8.65 3.29 9.86
CA GLY A 98 9.03 4.60 10.39
C GLY A 98 9.68 4.52 11.77
N ARG A 99 9.15 3.68 12.70
CA ARG A 99 9.72 3.48 14.02
C ARG A 99 11.11 2.85 13.95
N LEU A 100 11.26 1.81 13.13
CA LEU A 100 12.50 1.05 13.01
C LEU A 100 13.65 1.89 12.40
N HIS A 101 13.32 2.77 11.46
CA HIS A 101 14.31 3.48 10.65
C HIS A 101 14.33 4.99 10.85
N ARG A 102 13.74 5.46 11.91
CA ARG A 102 13.71 6.86 12.30
C ARG A 102 15.11 7.43 12.47
N ARG A 103 15.51 8.35 11.61
CA ARG A 103 16.82 9.00 11.65
C ARG A 103 16.91 10.10 12.73
N ASN A 104 15.79 10.72 13.06
CA ASN A 104 15.71 11.77 14.07
C ASN A 104 14.61 11.45 15.08
N ILE A 105 15.01 11.11 16.30
CA ILE A 105 14.09 10.75 17.41
C ILE A 105 13.16 11.92 17.78
N GLY A 106 13.59 13.16 17.60
CA GLY A 106 12.78 14.35 17.89
C GLY A 106 11.72 14.69 16.83
N ALA A 107 11.85 14.13 15.61
CA ALA A 107 10.87 14.40 14.55
C ALA A 107 9.62 13.53 14.71
N PRO A 108 8.41 14.05 14.46
CA PRO A 108 7.20 13.22 14.42
C PRO A 108 7.23 12.24 13.26
N ILE A 109 6.63 11.06 13.44
CA ILE A 109 6.34 10.13 12.34
C ILE A 109 4.94 10.46 11.84
N VAL A 110 4.81 10.74 10.54
CA VAL A 110 3.51 10.92 9.88
C VAL A 110 3.27 9.72 8.98
N THR A 111 2.26 8.93 9.31
CA THR A 111 1.89 7.75 8.55
C THR A 111 0.64 8.05 7.73
N LEU A 112 0.66 7.70 6.44
CA LEU A 112 -0.48 7.84 5.56
C LEU A 112 -1.32 6.56 5.60
N GLY A 113 -2.56 6.66 6.07
CA GLY A 113 -3.56 5.59 5.98
C GLY A 113 -4.14 5.55 4.56
N GLN A 114 -4.33 4.34 4.03
CA GLN A 114 -4.93 4.13 2.72
C GLN A 114 -6.46 3.99 2.81
N PHE A 115 -6.94 3.43 3.89
CA PHE A 115 -8.35 3.15 4.09
C PHE A 115 -8.79 3.55 5.49
N ALA A 116 -10.09 3.80 5.62
CA ALA A 116 -10.70 3.94 6.94
C ALA A 116 -10.60 2.59 7.69
N PRO A 117 -10.25 2.60 8.98
CA PRO A 117 -10.05 1.38 9.79
C PRO A 117 -11.24 0.41 9.75
N GLU A 118 -12.46 0.94 9.57
CA GLU A 118 -13.71 0.17 9.47
C GLU A 118 -13.66 -0.90 8.37
N LYS A 119 -12.90 -0.66 7.28
CA LYS A 119 -12.73 -1.64 6.21
C LYS A 119 -11.95 -2.88 6.66
N SER A 120 -11.13 -2.74 7.70
CA SER A 120 -10.36 -3.80 8.31
C SER A 120 -10.95 -4.26 9.65
N ALA A 121 -12.18 -3.85 10.00
CA ALA A 121 -12.79 -4.07 11.31
C ALA A 121 -12.79 -5.53 11.76
N GLY A 122 -12.95 -6.49 10.82
CA GLY A 122 -12.86 -7.91 11.13
C GLY A 122 -11.50 -8.33 11.67
N LEU A 123 -10.42 -7.93 11.00
CA LEU A 123 -9.04 -8.16 11.45
C LEU A 123 -8.76 -7.43 12.76
N LEU A 124 -9.18 -6.18 12.86
CA LEU A 124 -8.95 -5.36 14.05
C LEU A 124 -9.67 -5.92 15.28
N ALA A 125 -10.88 -6.45 15.11
CA ALA A 125 -11.62 -7.13 16.18
C ALA A 125 -10.93 -8.44 16.60
N GLU A 126 -10.45 -9.24 15.64
CA GLU A 126 -9.66 -10.46 15.91
C GLU A 126 -8.42 -10.13 16.77
N LEU A 127 -7.77 -9.01 16.50
CA LEU A 127 -6.58 -8.56 17.22
C LEU A 127 -6.89 -7.83 18.54
N GLY A 128 -8.17 -7.60 18.88
CA GLY A 128 -8.55 -6.81 20.05
C GLY A 128 -8.27 -5.30 19.89
N ALA A 129 -8.05 -4.84 18.68
CA ALA A 129 -7.73 -3.45 18.32
C ALA A 129 -8.94 -2.69 17.73
N TRP A 130 -10.16 -3.06 18.15
CA TRP A 130 -11.41 -2.48 17.67
C TRP A 130 -12.44 -2.37 18.79
N HIS A 131 -13.04 -1.20 18.96
CA HIS A 131 -14.06 -0.96 19.99
C HIS A 131 -15.49 -0.92 19.46
N GLY A 132 -15.67 -0.92 18.12
CA GLY A 132 -16.99 -0.83 17.50
C GLY A 132 -17.56 -2.17 17.06
N GLU A 133 -18.80 -2.16 16.60
CA GLU A 133 -19.35 -3.30 15.85
C GLU A 133 -18.70 -3.38 14.46
N VAL A 134 -18.46 -4.60 13.98
CA VAL A 134 -17.98 -4.79 12.60
C VAL A 134 -19.10 -4.42 11.64
N PRO A 135 -18.92 -3.43 10.76
CA PRO A 135 -19.98 -2.99 9.86
C PRO A 135 -20.52 -4.16 9.00
N ALA A 136 -21.81 -4.24 8.85
CA ALA A 136 -22.46 -5.32 8.06
C ALA A 136 -21.93 -5.39 6.62
N SER A 137 -21.54 -4.24 6.04
CA SER A 137 -20.90 -4.16 4.72
C SER A 137 -19.56 -4.90 4.66
N VAL A 138 -18.78 -4.90 5.74
CA VAL A 138 -17.50 -5.64 5.84
C VAL A 138 -17.75 -7.13 5.97
N VAL A 139 -18.75 -7.52 6.78
CA VAL A 139 -19.16 -8.92 6.94
C VAL A 139 -19.67 -9.49 5.60
N ALA A 140 -20.47 -8.71 4.88
CA ALA A 140 -20.98 -9.09 3.56
C ALA A 140 -19.85 -9.24 2.51
N ALA A 141 -18.84 -8.38 2.55
CA ALA A 141 -17.69 -8.47 1.65
C ALA A 141 -16.81 -9.70 1.92
N ALA A 142 -16.70 -10.15 3.17
CA ALA A 142 -15.98 -11.37 3.53
C ALA A 142 -16.66 -12.64 3.03
N GLY A 143 -17.95 -12.58 2.69
CA GLY A 143 -18.75 -13.68 2.15
C GLY A 143 -18.50 -14.02 0.67
N GLY A 144 -17.54 -13.39 0.02
CA GLY A 144 -17.16 -13.67 -1.36
C GLY A 144 -18.18 -13.14 -2.37
N GLY A 145 -18.00 -11.92 -2.84
CA GLY A 145 -18.66 -11.41 -4.03
C GLY A 145 -18.23 -12.18 -5.29
N PRO A 146 -18.96 -12.05 -6.40
CA PRO A 146 -18.59 -12.70 -7.65
C PRO A 146 -17.19 -12.24 -8.07
N LEU A 147 -16.28 -13.18 -8.27
CA LEU A 147 -14.98 -12.93 -8.88
C LEU A 147 -15.24 -12.63 -10.37
N LEU A 148 -15.04 -11.39 -10.77
CA LEU A 148 -15.08 -11.00 -12.17
C LEU A 148 -13.71 -11.25 -12.79
N ALA A 149 -13.67 -11.82 -13.99
CA ALA A 149 -12.43 -11.91 -14.75
C ALA A 149 -11.94 -10.49 -15.08
N PRO A 150 -10.61 -10.24 -15.11
CA PRO A 150 -10.07 -8.90 -15.35
C PRO A 150 -10.51 -8.25 -16.68
N ASP A 151 -10.93 -9.06 -17.65
CA ASP A 151 -11.39 -8.68 -18.99
C ASP A 151 -12.92 -8.74 -19.17
N ASP A 152 -13.66 -9.11 -18.13
CA ASP A 152 -15.12 -9.17 -18.15
C ASP A 152 -15.77 -7.79 -17.92
N LEU A 153 -15.68 -6.93 -18.95
CA LEU A 153 -16.32 -5.62 -18.93
C LEU A 153 -17.86 -5.69 -18.84
N ALA A 154 -18.46 -6.73 -19.42
CA ALA A 154 -19.92 -6.91 -19.36
C ALA A 154 -20.37 -7.23 -17.93
N GLY A 155 -19.68 -8.13 -17.24
CA GLY A 155 -19.94 -8.45 -15.83
C GLY A 155 -19.73 -7.24 -14.91
N VAL A 156 -18.71 -6.41 -15.18
CA VAL A 156 -18.50 -5.14 -14.43
C VAL A 156 -19.68 -4.19 -14.61
N HIS A 157 -20.18 -4.00 -15.83
CA HIS A 157 -21.31 -3.14 -16.11
C HIS A 157 -22.60 -3.65 -15.45
N GLU A 158 -22.84 -4.95 -15.48
CA GLU A 158 -23.99 -5.55 -14.81
C GLU A 158 -23.92 -5.38 -13.28
N LEU A 159 -22.74 -5.57 -12.68
CA LEU A 159 -22.53 -5.36 -11.25
C LEU A 159 -22.79 -3.89 -10.87
N LEU A 160 -22.28 -2.94 -11.65
CA LEU A 160 -22.52 -1.51 -11.43
C LEU A 160 -24.00 -1.14 -11.54
N ALA A 161 -24.72 -1.70 -12.53
CA ALA A 161 -26.14 -1.48 -12.70
C ALA A 161 -26.95 -2.00 -11.49
N ARG A 162 -26.62 -3.18 -10.97
CA ARG A 162 -27.25 -3.75 -9.76
C ARG A 162 -26.99 -2.86 -8.52
N LEU A 163 -25.77 -2.36 -8.34
CA LEU A 163 -25.41 -1.48 -7.22
C LEU A 163 -26.14 -0.13 -7.30
N GLN A 164 -26.44 0.38 -8.50
CA GLN A 164 -27.20 1.61 -8.70
C GLN A 164 -28.70 1.39 -8.47
N ALA A 165 -29.24 0.24 -8.83
CA ALA A 165 -30.66 -0.09 -8.65
C ALA A 165 -31.03 -0.43 -7.19
N GLY A 166 -30.08 -0.78 -6.35
CA GLY A 166 -30.27 -1.10 -4.92
C GLY A 166 -30.18 0.11 -3.98
N ARG A 167 -30.11 1.34 -4.54
CA ARG A 167 -30.24 2.59 -3.81
C ARG A 167 -31.63 3.17 -4.03
#